data_06009d04a27c06b7cc9839d99051f0c1
#
_entry.id   06009d04a27c06b7cc9839d99051f0c1
#
_cell.length_a   1.000
_cell.length_b   1.000
_cell.length_c   1.000
_cell.angle_alpha   90.00
_cell.angle_beta   90.00
_cell.angle_gamma   90.00
#
_symmetry.space_group_name_H-M   'P 1'
#
loop_
_entity.id
_entity.type
_entity.pdbx_description
1 polymer ?
#
loop_
_entity_poly.entity_id
_entity_poly.type
_entity_poly.pdbx_seq_one_letter_code
_entity_poly.pdbx_strand_id
1 'polypeptide(L)'
;GNSGLGLLCNANQPSQASTSFEALPEGLREQALEPDPLVVTKSSHRSSVHRRGYMDSIGIKCFNAAGEVTGEHRFLGLFTSAAYSRNPRGIPLLRRKLEAVLKRAGLRQNSHAGKALAHILETYPRDELFQTDADTLYHNALGILHLQERQQVRLFLRHDRYVRFVSCLIYAPRDRYDTAVRKRMQAILLDAFDGAHSEFTVQLSEAVLARIHFVIR
;
A
#
# COMPACT_ATOMS: atom_id res chain seq x y z
N GLY A 1 -7.36 27.50 9.80
CA GLY A 1 -6.24 28.30 9.35
C GLY A 1 -5.18 27.42 8.72
N ASN A 2 -4.70 27.79 7.55
CA ASN A 2 -3.65 27.12 6.81
C ASN A 2 -2.30 27.25 7.54
N SER A 3 -1.85 26.22 8.21
CA SER A 3 -0.56 26.17 8.91
C SER A 3 0.37 25.14 8.27
N GLY A 4 0.55 25.19 6.95
CA GLY A 4 1.50 24.34 6.25
C GLY A 4 2.94 24.67 6.65
N LEU A 5 3.79 23.64 6.85
CA LEU A 5 5.21 23.75 7.14
C LEU A 5 6.03 22.99 6.08
N GLY A 6 7.24 23.45 5.79
CA GLY A 6 8.14 22.81 4.84
C GLY A 6 7.55 22.74 3.42
N LEU A 7 7.52 21.57 2.81
CA LEU A 7 6.97 21.37 1.47
C LEU A 7 5.48 21.75 1.35
N LEU A 8 4.73 21.70 2.44
CA LEU A 8 3.30 21.98 2.46
C LEU A 8 2.98 23.48 2.54
N CYS A 9 3.97 24.36 2.73
CA CYS A 9 3.79 25.81 2.73
C CYS A 9 4.17 26.47 1.40
N ASN A 10 4.59 25.72 0.39
CA ASN A 10 5.14 26.26 -0.83
C ASN A 10 4.02 26.78 -1.76
N ALA A 11 3.79 28.10 -1.75
CA ALA A 11 2.77 28.77 -2.57
C ALA A 11 2.98 28.57 -4.10
N ASN A 12 4.19 28.22 -4.53
CA ASN A 12 4.51 27.99 -5.94
C ASN A 12 4.14 26.56 -6.43
N GLN A 13 3.66 25.68 -5.53
CA GLN A 13 3.17 24.36 -5.89
C GLN A 13 1.78 24.13 -5.28
N PRO A 14 0.72 24.65 -5.91
CA PRO A 14 -0.64 24.59 -5.39
C PRO A 14 -1.15 23.17 -5.13
N SER A 15 -0.60 22.16 -5.81
CA SER A 15 -0.91 20.73 -5.56
C SER A 15 -0.42 20.22 -4.20
N GLN A 16 0.46 20.95 -3.51
CA GLN A 16 0.99 20.62 -2.19
C GLN A 16 0.39 21.49 -1.08
N ALA A 17 -0.21 22.62 -1.45
CA ALA A 17 -0.83 23.51 -0.49
C ALA A 17 -2.01 22.84 0.22
N SER A 18 -2.21 23.20 1.50
CA SER A 18 -3.39 22.80 2.24
C SER A 18 -4.63 23.44 1.59
N THR A 19 -5.56 22.59 1.12
CA THR A 19 -6.82 23.03 0.52
C THR A 19 -7.99 22.75 1.46
N SER A 20 -9.05 23.55 1.38
CA SER A 20 -10.33 23.20 2.02
C SER A 20 -10.90 21.94 1.40
N PHE A 21 -11.58 21.10 2.17
CA PHE A 21 -12.33 19.93 1.64
C PHE A 21 -13.39 20.35 0.61
N GLU A 22 -13.93 21.57 0.75
CA GLU A 22 -14.90 22.14 -0.20
C GLU A 22 -14.31 22.38 -1.59
N ALA A 23 -13.01 22.64 -1.67
CA ALA A 23 -12.31 22.85 -2.94
C ALA A 23 -11.87 21.56 -3.65
N LEU A 24 -12.10 20.39 -3.04
CA LEU A 24 -11.79 19.10 -3.66
C LEU A 24 -12.88 18.71 -4.68
N PRO A 25 -12.51 18.05 -5.80
CA PRO A 25 -13.47 17.36 -6.65
C PRO A 25 -14.37 16.42 -5.85
N GLU A 26 -15.64 16.28 -6.26
CA GLU A 26 -16.68 15.57 -5.49
C GLU A 26 -16.25 14.17 -5.03
N GLY A 27 -15.74 13.32 -5.93
CA GLY A 27 -15.29 11.97 -5.57
C GLY A 27 -14.09 11.93 -4.60
N LEU A 28 -13.18 12.91 -4.66
CA LEU A 28 -12.10 13.05 -3.70
C LEU A 28 -12.56 13.62 -2.37
N ARG A 29 -13.59 14.46 -2.39
CA ARG A 29 -14.21 15.03 -1.19
C ARG A 29 -14.91 13.95 -0.38
N GLU A 30 -15.68 13.08 -1.00
CA GLU A 30 -16.33 11.94 -0.32
C GLU A 30 -15.30 11.08 0.41
N GLN A 31 -14.23 10.69 -0.27
CA GLN A 31 -13.13 9.92 0.31
C GLN A 31 -12.39 10.67 1.43
N ALA A 32 -12.23 12.01 1.29
CA ALA A 32 -11.62 12.83 2.32
C ALA A 32 -12.49 12.94 3.58
N LEU A 33 -13.81 12.81 3.45
CA LEU A 33 -14.77 12.86 4.55
C LEU A 33 -15.05 11.48 5.18
N GLU A 34 -14.54 10.39 4.62
CA GLU A 34 -14.63 9.09 5.27
C GLU A 34 -14.05 9.12 6.69
N PRO A 35 -14.75 8.52 7.69
CA PRO A 35 -14.39 8.66 9.09
C PRO A 35 -13.22 7.78 9.55
N ASP A 36 -12.33 7.41 8.64
CA ASP A 36 -11.09 6.71 8.97
C ASP A 36 -10.12 7.65 9.68
N PRO A 37 -9.80 7.42 10.97
CA PRO A 37 -9.01 8.38 11.76
C PRO A 37 -7.57 8.52 11.24
N LEU A 38 -7.05 7.52 10.54
CA LEU A 38 -5.68 7.49 10.04
C LEU A 38 -5.64 6.92 8.63
N VAL A 39 -5.13 7.73 7.71
CA VAL A 39 -4.94 7.35 6.30
C VAL A 39 -3.44 7.34 5.99
N VAL A 40 -2.92 6.22 5.53
CA VAL A 40 -1.53 6.10 5.06
C VAL A 40 -1.55 5.77 3.57
N THR A 41 -0.88 6.58 2.77
CA THR A 41 -0.79 6.39 1.32
C THR A 41 0.51 6.95 0.74
N LYS A 42 0.77 6.73 -0.55
CA LYS A 42 1.88 7.36 -1.26
C LYS A 42 1.42 8.67 -1.90
N SER A 43 2.28 9.67 -1.84
CA SER A 43 2.10 10.92 -2.57
C SER A 43 2.43 10.73 -4.07
N SER A 44 1.92 11.62 -4.92
CA SER A 44 2.37 11.75 -6.31
C SER A 44 3.74 12.44 -6.44
N HIS A 45 4.26 13.03 -5.37
CA HIS A 45 5.53 13.75 -5.36
C HIS A 45 6.68 12.84 -4.98
N ARG A 46 7.78 12.97 -5.74
CA ARG A 46 9.04 12.27 -5.44
C ARG A 46 9.89 13.10 -4.50
N SER A 47 10.52 12.44 -3.55
CA SER A 47 11.56 13.06 -2.73
C SER A 47 12.82 13.29 -3.57
N SER A 48 13.42 14.47 -3.40
CA SER A 48 14.75 14.81 -3.93
C SER A 48 15.86 14.66 -2.89
N VAL A 49 15.50 14.37 -1.62
CA VAL A 49 16.42 14.27 -0.48
C VAL A 49 16.52 12.81 -0.02
N HIS A 50 17.70 12.38 0.39
CA HIS A 50 18.09 11.04 0.84
C HIS A 50 17.96 9.97 -0.23
N ARG A 51 16.74 9.55 -0.58
CA ARG A 51 16.47 8.55 -1.62
C ARG A 51 15.42 9.06 -2.59
N ARG A 52 15.61 8.80 -3.85
CA ARG A 52 14.60 9.08 -4.86
C ARG A 52 13.48 8.05 -4.74
N GLY A 53 12.28 8.51 -4.42
CA GLY A 53 11.09 7.68 -4.29
C GLY A 53 9.87 8.52 -3.99
N TYR A 54 8.68 7.98 -4.23
CA TYR A 54 7.45 8.67 -3.86
C TYR A 54 7.34 8.80 -2.35
N MET A 55 7.01 10.01 -1.90
CA MET A 55 6.87 10.30 -0.47
C MET A 55 5.66 9.59 0.12
N ASP A 56 5.78 9.23 1.38
CA ASP A 56 4.68 8.73 2.18
C ASP A 56 3.82 9.90 2.65
N SER A 57 2.51 9.74 2.63
CA SER A 57 1.53 10.71 3.12
C SER A 57 0.73 10.08 4.24
N ILE A 58 0.74 10.73 5.41
CA ILE A 58 -0.03 10.32 6.57
C ILE A 58 -1.04 11.42 6.85
N GLY A 59 -2.33 11.08 6.79
CA GLY A 59 -3.45 11.92 7.16
C GLY A 59 -4.03 11.50 8.50
N ILE A 60 -4.15 12.43 9.44
CA ILE A 60 -4.83 12.23 10.72
C ILE A 60 -6.08 13.09 10.70
N LYS A 61 -7.25 12.46 10.74
CA LYS A 61 -8.54 13.15 10.67
C LYS A 61 -8.84 13.88 11.98
N CYS A 62 -9.44 15.07 11.85
CA CYS A 62 -10.03 15.82 12.94
C CYS A 62 -11.54 15.61 12.93
N PHE A 63 -12.12 15.43 14.10
CA PHE A 63 -13.56 15.18 14.26
C PHE A 63 -14.18 16.27 15.15
N ASN A 64 -15.45 16.60 14.87
CA ASN A 64 -16.26 17.40 15.78
C ASN A 64 -16.90 16.51 16.89
N ALA A 65 -17.65 17.11 17.77
CA ALA A 65 -18.34 16.40 18.86
C ALA A 65 -19.40 15.39 18.35
N ALA A 66 -19.90 15.55 17.13
CA ALA A 66 -20.84 14.63 16.49
C ALA A 66 -20.15 13.45 15.78
N GLY A 67 -18.79 13.42 15.75
CA GLY A 67 -18.03 12.39 15.06
C GLY A 67 -17.86 12.63 13.56
N GLU A 68 -18.19 13.80 13.05
CA GLU A 68 -18.03 14.16 11.66
C GLU A 68 -16.61 14.70 11.39
N VAL A 69 -16.05 14.37 10.22
CA VAL A 69 -14.72 14.85 9.82
C VAL A 69 -14.76 16.34 9.49
N THR A 70 -13.96 17.11 10.20
CA THR A 70 -13.85 18.58 10.04
C THR A 70 -12.55 19.01 9.38
N GLY A 71 -11.54 18.13 9.33
CA GLY A 71 -10.23 18.45 8.78
C GLY A 71 -9.29 17.26 8.81
N GLU A 72 -8.07 17.51 8.34
CA GLU A 72 -6.99 16.53 8.33
C GLU A 72 -5.64 17.21 8.62
N HIS A 73 -4.89 16.67 9.55
CA HIS A 73 -3.45 16.97 9.67
C HIS A 73 -2.67 16.05 8.75
N ARG A 74 -1.98 16.63 7.77
CA ARG A 74 -1.22 15.88 6.77
C ARG A 74 0.27 15.99 7.04
N PHE A 75 0.93 14.82 7.06
CA PHE A 75 2.38 14.69 7.16
C PHE A 75 2.90 14.08 5.86
N LEU A 76 3.89 14.74 5.25
CA LEU A 76 4.50 14.32 4.00
C LEU A 76 5.99 14.08 4.21
N GLY A 77 6.51 12.92 3.85
CA GLY A 77 7.91 12.57 4.03
C GLY A 77 8.25 11.17 3.55
N LEU A 78 9.39 10.67 3.97
CA LEU A 78 9.80 9.29 3.73
C LEU A 78 9.84 8.55 5.06
N PHE A 79 9.25 7.36 5.11
CA PHE A 79 9.48 6.48 6.25
C PHE A 79 10.96 6.14 6.38
N THR A 80 11.43 6.03 7.62
CA THR A 80 12.80 5.61 7.91
C THR A 80 13.03 4.16 7.49
N SER A 81 14.30 3.77 7.32
CA SER A 81 14.67 2.39 7.02
C SER A 81 14.09 1.39 8.04
N ALA A 82 13.95 1.79 9.30
CA ALA A 82 13.36 0.98 10.34
C ALA A 82 11.92 0.55 10.06
N ALA A 83 11.13 1.39 9.38
CA ALA A 83 9.76 1.04 8.98
C ALA A 83 9.73 -0.13 7.98
N TYR A 84 10.80 -0.31 7.20
CA TYR A 84 10.93 -1.37 6.20
C TYR A 84 11.65 -2.62 6.71
N SER A 85 12.65 -2.46 7.59
CA SER A 85 13.51 -3.55 8.06
C SER A 85 13.01 -4.25 9.33
N ARG A 86 12.29 -3.53 10.22
CA ARG A 86 11.74 -4.13 11.44
C ARG A 86 10.63 -5.13 11.14
N ASN A 87 10.48 -6.15 11.99
CA ASN A 87 9.32 -7.02 11.94
C ASN A 87 8.04 -6.17 12.07
N PRO A 88 7.04 -6.33 11.16
CA PRO A 88 5.82 -5.54 11.18
C PRO A 88 5.01 -5.67 12.48
N ARG A 89 5.16 -6.77 13.21
CA ARG A 89 4.57 -6.95 14.55
C ARG A 89 5.13 -5.97 15.59
N GLY A 90 6.33 -5.41 15.36
CA GLY A 90 6.94 -4.39 16.20
C GLY A 90 6.45 -2.96 15.88
N ILE A 91 5.62 -2.77 14.85
CA ILE A 91 5.05 -1.48 14.44
C ILE A 91 3.58 -1.45 14.87
N PRO A 92 3.16 -0.55 15.77
CA PRO A 92 1.82 -0.61 16.40
C PRO A 92 0.66 -0.69 15.42
N LEU A 93 0.67 0.13 14.37
CA LEU A 93 -0.36 0.12 13.34
C LEU A 93 -0.42 -1.22 12.59
N LEU A 94 0.74 -1.71 12.13
CA LEU A 94 0.83 -2.96 11.39
C LEU A 94 0.51 -4.16 12.28
N ARG A 95 0.99 -4.16 13.53
CA ARG A 95 0.69 -5.22 14.50
C ARG A 95 -0.83 -5.43 14.63
N ARG A 96 -1.59 -4.36 14.89
CA ARG A 96 -3.06 -4.44 15.01
C ARG A 96 -3.71 -5.00 13.75
N LYS A 97 -3.25 -4.58 12.58
CA LYS A 97 -3.75 -5.08 11.29
C LYS A 97 -3.45 -6.57 11.11
N LEU A 98 -2.23 -7.01 11.38
CA LEU A 98 -1.83 -8.41 11.32
C LEU A 98 -2.61 -9.29 12.30
N GLU A 99 -2.76 -8.83 13.54
CA GLU A 99 -3.55 -9.52 14.57
C GLU A 99 -5.00 -9.69 14.15
N ALA A 100 -5.62 -8.66 13.57
CA ALA A 100 -6.99 -8.72 13.07
C ALA A 100 -7.13 -9.77 11.96
N VAL A 101 -6.19 -9.79 10.99
CA VAL A 101 -6.18 -10.78 9.89
C VAL A 101 -5.99 -12.20 10.42
N LEU A 102 -5.02 -12.42 11.31
CA LEU A 102 -4.75 -13.75 11.90
C LEU A 102 -5.93 -14.25 12.72
N LYS A 103 -6.56 -13.38 13.53
CA LYS A 103 -7.76 -13.70 14.30
C LYS A 103 -8.93 -14.11 13.40
N ARG A 104 -9.16 -13.34 12.32
CA ARG A 104 -10.22 -13.63 11.35
C ARG A 104 -10.00 -14.93 10.61
N ALA A 105 -8.74 -15.27 10.29
CA ALA A 105 -8.40 -16.52 9.62
C ALA A 105 -8.70 -17.76 10.47
N GLY A 106 -8.73 -17.65 11.80
CA GLY A 106 -9.08 -18.73 12.71
C GLY A 106 -8.13 -19.93 12.69
N LEU A 107 -6.96 -19.79 12.05
CA LEU A 107 -5.98 -20.86 11.96
C LEU A 107 -5.21 -21.02 13.29
N ARG A 108 -4.98 -22.25 13.70
CA ARG A 108 -4.13 -22.51 14.88
C ARG A 108 -2.73 -21.98 14.63
N GLN A 109 -2.22 -21.11 15.49
CA GLN A 109 -0.92 -20.42 15.32
C GLN A 109 0.26 -21.42 15.14
N ASN A 110 0.20 -22.56 15.81
CA ASN A 110 1.25 -23.60 15.74
C ASN A 110 1.05 -24.58 14.59
N SER A 111 -0.05 -24.49 13.82
CA SER A 111 -0.24 -25.30 12.62
C SER A 111 0.67 -24.84 11.47
N HIS A 112 0.92 -25.69 10.50
CA HIS A 112 1.66 -25.36 9.30
C HIS A 112 1.02 -24.15 8.56
N ALA A 113 -0.30 -24.20 8.34
CA ALA A 113 -1.05 -23.13 7.70
C ALA A 113 -1.02 -21.83 8.50
N GLY A 114 -1.11 -21.88 9.83
CA GLY A 114 -1.02 -20.69 10.68
C GLY A 114 0.35 -20.03 10.62
N LYS A 115 1.44 -20.81 10.66
CA LYS A 115 2.80 -20.31 10.50
C LYS A 115 3.05 -19.75 9.11
N ALA A 116 2.55 -20.41 8.06
CA ALA A 116 2.67 -19.95 6.68
C ALA A 116 1.92 -18.62 6.48
N LEU A 117 0.70 -18.48 7.00
CA LEU A 117 -0.05 -17.22 6.93
C LEU A 117 0.67 -16.09 7.67
N ALA A 118 1.21 -16.37 8.86
CA ALA A 118 1.99 -15.38 9.62
C ALA A 118 3.22 -14.92 8.83
N HIS A 119 3.94 -15.85 8.21
CA HIS A 119 5.10 -15.54 7.36
C HIS A 119 4.72 -14.70 6.13
N ILE A 120 3.62 -15.04 5.45
CA ILE A 120 3.09 -14.25 4.31
C ILE A 120 2.86 -12.80 4.74
N LEU A 121 2.19 -12.59 5.88
CA LEU A 121 1.90 -11.25 6.40
C LEU A 121 3.18 -10.49 6.81
N GLU A 122 4.14 -11.15 7.43
CA GLU A 122 5.41 -10.55 7.85
C GLU A 122 6.30 -10.15 6.67
N THR A 123 6.23 -10.91 5.58
CA THR A 123 7.00 -10.68 4.36
C THR A 123 6.23 -9.90 3.29
N TYR A 124 4.97 -9.54 3.54
CA TYR A 124 4.17 -8.74 2.61
C TYR A 124 4.88 -7.43 2.24
N PRO A 125 4.76 -6.91 0.98
CA PRO A 125 5.39 -5.66 0.61
C PRO A 125 5.02 -4.55 1.61
N ARG A 126 6.03 -3.90 2.18
CA ARG A 126 5.83 -3.00 3.31
C ARG A 126 4.94 -1.82 2.98
N ASP A 127 5.11 -1.23 1.80
CA ASP A 127 4.26 -0.13 1.34
C ASP A 127 2.81 -0.57 1.20
N GLU A 128 2.57 -1.78 0.69
CA GLU A 128 1.23 -2.36 0.61
C GLU A 128 0.66 -2.65 1.99
N LEU A 129 1.48 -3.18 2.90
CA LEU A 129 1.03 -3.49 4.25
C LEU A 129 0.55 -2.24 5.02
N PHE A 130 1.17 -1.08 4.77
CA PHE A 130 0.72 0.19 5.33
C PHE A 130 -0.61 0.65 4.72
N GLN A 131 -0.78 0.52 3.42
CA GLN A 131 -1.87 1.13 2.67
C GLN A 131 -3.12 0.26 2.55
N THR A 132 -2.95 -1.07 2.49
CA THR A 132 -4.05 -2.03 2.33
C THR A 132 -4.88 -2.10 3.61
N ASP A 133 -6.20 -2.06 3.49
CA ASP A 133 -7.12 -2.31 4.60
C ASP A 133 -7.04 -3.77 5.08
N ALA A 134 -7.61 -4.04 6.26
CA ALA A 134 -7.51 -5.36 6.86
C ALA A 134 -8.30 -6.44 6.10
N ASP A 135 -9.40 -6.07 5.46
CA ASP A 135 -10.26 -7.00 4.70
C ASP A 135 -9.58 -7.44 3.41
N THR A 136 -9.08 -6.48 2.63
CA THR A 136 -8.30 -6.75 1.42
C THR A 136 -7.04 -7.56 1.75
N LEU A 137 -6.32 -7.19 2.81
CA LEU A 137 -5.14 -7.92 3.26
C LEU A 137 -5.47 -9.37 3.65
N TYR A 138 -6.59 -9.59 4.33
CA TYR A 138 -7.06 -10.93 4.66
C TYR A 138 -7.29 -11.80 3.43
N HIS A 139 -8.05 -11.29 2.44
CA HIS A 139 -8.34 -12.02 1.22
C HIS A 139 -7.07 -12.31 0.40
N ASN A 140 -6.20 -11.31 0.29
CA ASN A 140 -4.92 -11.47 -0.41
C ASN A 140 -4.02 -12.50 0.28
N ALA A 141 -3.87 -12.40 1.60
CA ALA A 141 -3.01 -13.31 2.36
C ALA A 141 -3.48 -14.77 2.30
N LEU A 142 -4.81 -15.02 2.39
CA LEU A 142 -5.38 -16.35 2.18
C LEU A 142 -5.23 -16.82 0.74
N GLY A 143 -5.43 -15.92 -0.24
CA GLY A 143 -5.19 -16.25 -1.65
C GLY A 143 -3.75 -16.68 -1.90
N ILE A 144 -2.77 -16.00 -1.28
CA ILE A 144 -1.34 -16.35 -1.37
C ILE A 144 -1.07 -17.68 -0.64
N LEU A 145 -1.67 -17.90 0.52
CA LEU A 145 -1.54 -19.16 1.26
C LEU A 145 -1.97 -20.36 0.41
N HIS A 146 -3.10 -20.23 -0.28
CA HIS A 146 -3.61 -21.31 -1.16
C HIS A 146 -2.76 -21.50 -2.43
N LEU A 147 -2.01 -20.46 -2.84
CA LEU A 147 -1.09 -20.57 -3.99
C LEU A 147 0.16 -21.38 -3.66
N GLN A 148 0.60 -21.43 -2.40
CA GLN A 148 1.81 -22.19 -2.03
C GLN A 148 1.70 -23.68 -2.41
N GLU A 149 0.48 -24.19 -2.50
CA GLU A 149 0.19 -25.57 -2.92
C GLU A 149 0.04 -25.70 -4.45
N ARG A 150 -0.12 -24.59 -5.17
CA ARG A 150 -0.39 -24.57 -6.61
C ARG A 150 0.54 -23.60 -7.33
N GLN A 151 1.35 -24.11 -8.24
CA GLN A 151 2.25 -23.31 -9.09
C GLN A 151 1.47 -22.57 -10.18
N GLN A 152 0.67 -21.58 -9.80
CA GLN A 152 -0.15 -20.78 -10.70
C GLN A 152 0.26 -19.32 -10.66
N VAL A 153 0.04 -18.62 -11.78
CA VAL A 153 0.14 -17.16 -11.80
C VAL A 153 -1.12 -16.57 -11.16
N ARG A 154 -0.93 -15.67 -10.19
CA ARG A 154 -2.03 -14.96 -9.55
C ARG A 154 -1.70 -13.48 -9.41
N LEU A 155 -2.70 -12.66 -9.69
CA LEU A 155 -2.66 -11.21 -9.56
C LEU A 155 -3.57 -10.78 -8.43
N PHE A 156 -3.05 -9.91 -7.56
CA PHE A 156 -3.80 -9.19 -6.53
C PHE A 156 -3.70 -7.70 -6.83
N LEU A 157 -4.86 -7.05 -6.94
CA LEU A 157 -4.97 -5.65 -7.30
C LEU A 157 -5.40 -4.82 -6.10
N ARG A 158 -4.85 -3.62 -6.01
CA ARG A 158 -5.33 -2.59 -5.10
C ARG A 158 -5.28 -1.24 -5.80
N HIS A 159 -6.40 -0.57 -5.88
CA HIS A 159 -6.46 0.83 -6.28
C HIS A 159 -6.01 1.73 -5.13
N ASP A 160 -5.22 2.74 -5.43
CA ASP A 160 -4.95 3.81 -4.46
C ASP A 160 -6.26 4.49 -4.07
N ARG A 161 -6.39 4.86 -2.80
CA ARG A 161 -7.58 5.53 -2.26
C ARG A 161 -7.98 6.77 -3.06
N TYR A 162 -7.01 7.49 -3.61
CA TYR A 162 -7.22 8.69 -4.41
C TYR A 162 -7.05 8.46 -5.91
N VAL A 163 -7.13 7.21 -6.37
CA VAL A 163 -7.09 6.79 -7.77
C VAL A 163 -5.85 7.29 -8.53
N ARG A 164 -4.72 7.46 -7.86
CA ARG A 164 -3.47 7.98 -8.44
C ARG A 164 -2.58 6.89 -9.02
N PHE A 165 -2.80 5.66 -8.61
CA PHE A 165 -2.06 4.48 -9.08
C PHE A 165 -2.80 3.19 -8.77
N VAL A 166 -2.42 2.14 -9.49
CA VAL A 166 -2.84 0.76 -9.21
C VAL A 166 -1.64 -0.06 -8.77
N SER A 167 -1.77 -0.71 -7.63
CA SER A 167 -0.80 -1.67 -7.13
C SER A 167 -1.17 -3.07 -7.59
N CYS A 168 -0.23 -3.72 -8.27
CA CYS A 168 -0.39 -5.04 -8.88
C CYS A 168 0.63 -6.01 -8.27
N LEU A 169 0.20 -6.85 -7.35
CA LEU A 169 1.04 -7.85 -6.71
C LEU A 169 0.84 -9.19 -7.42
N ILE A 170 1.88 -9.67 -8.12
CA ILE A 170 1.85 -10.89 -8.91
C ILE A 170 2.70 -11.96 -8.24
N TYR A 171 2.14 -13.15 -8.14
CA TYR A 171 2.87 -14.38 -7.83
C TYR A 171 2.91 -15.24 -9.09
N ALA A 172 4.10 -15.76 -9.43
CA ALA A 172 4.30 -16.59 -10.60
C ALA A 172 5.32 -17.71 -10.28
N PRO A 173 5.22 -18.89 -10.91
CA PRO A 173 6.22 -19.94 -10.76
C PRO A 173 7.63 -19.41 -11.05
N ARG A 174 8.54 -19.61 -10.12
CA ARG A 174 9.90 -19.05 -10.18
C ARG A 174 10.70 -19.59 -11.35
N ASP A 175 10.52 -20.84 -11.68
CA ASP A 175 11.19 -21.53 -12.80
C ASP A 175 10.79 -21.00 -14.17
N ARG A 176 9.62 -20.34 -14.26
CA ARG A 176 9.08 -19.74 -15.49
C ARG A 176 9.21 -18.21 -15.51
N TYR A 177 9.83 -17.62 -14.49
CA TYR A 177 10.01 -16.18 -14.40
C TYR A 177 11.37 -15.75 -14.93
N ASP A 178 11.35 -14.89 -15.94
CA ASP A 178 12.51 -14.22 -16.51
C ASP A 178 12.23 -12.75 -16.83
N THR A 179 13.21 -12.07 -17.40
CA THR A 179 13.09 -10.66 -17.80
C THR A 179 12.07 -10.46 -18.94
N ALA A 180 11.91 -11.42 -19.85
CA ALA A 180 10.96 -11.32 -20.96
C ALA A 180 9.53 -11.42 -20.43
N VAL A 181 9.26 -12.37 -19.54
CA VAL A 181 7.98 -12.52 -18.85
C VAL A 181 7.65 -11.26 -18.05
N ARG A 182 8.61 -10.71 -17.29
CA ARG A 182 8.41 -9.47 -16.56
C ARG A 182 8.01 -8.30 -17.49
N LYS A 183 8.72 -8.11 -18.59
CA LYS A 183 8.43 -7.05 -19.58
C LYS A 183 7.04 -7.23 -20.20
N ARG A 184 6.64 -8.47 -20.47
CA ARG A 184 5.31 -8.78 -21.00
C ARG A 184 4.22 -8.48 -19.97
N MET A 185 4.41 -8.87 -18.70
CA MET A 185 3.49 -8.51 -17.61
C MET A 185 3.34 -6.99 -17.49
N GLN A 186 4.47 -6.26 -17.53
CA GLN A 186 4.48 -4.81 -17.48
C GLN A 186 3.68 -4.17 -18.62
N ALA A 187 3.87 -4.64 -19.86
CA ALA A 187 3.15 -4.13 -21.01
C ALA A 187 1.64 -4.38 -20.89
N ILE A 188 1.23 -5.59 -20.49
CA ILE A 188 -0.18 -5.93 -20.26
C ILE A 188 -0.81 -5.03 -19.20
N LEU A 189 -0.11 -4.77 -18.09
CA LEU A 189 -0.64 -3.94 -17.00
C LEU A 189 -0.72 -2.47 -17.41
N LEU A 190 0.26 -1.95 -18.14
CA LEU A 190 0.21 -0.58 -18.65
C LEU A 190 -0.97 -0.39 -19.60
N ASP A 191 -1.18 -1.33 -20.52
CA ASP A 191 -2.30 -1.30 -21.46
C ASP A 191 -3.67 -1.42 -20.74
N ALA A 192 -3.78 -2.38 -19.81
CA ALA A 192 -5.03 -2.66 -19.09
C ALA A 192 -5.50 -1.52 -18.18
N PHE A 193 -4.58 -0.72 -17.65
CA PHE A 193 -4.87 0.39 -16.74
C PHE A 193 -4.62 1.77 -17.35
N ASP A 194 -4.39 1.86 -18.66
CA ASP A 194 -4.05 3.11 -19.36
C ASP A 194 -2.93 3.88 -18.65
N GLY A 195 -1.92 3.14 -18.20
CA GLY A 195 -0.83 3.65 -17.39
C GLY A 195 0.28 4.26 -18.24
N ALA A 196 0.68 5.49 -17.90
CA ALA A 196 1.81 6.16 -18.56
C ALA A 196 3.17 5.70 -18.03
N HIS A 197 3.21 5.19 -16.80
CA HIS A 197 4.46 4.82 -16.12
C HIS A 197 4.26 3.66 -15.14
N SER A 198 5.29 2.82 -15.01
CA SER A 198 5.29 1.75 -14.01
C SER A 198 6.63 1.66 -13.27
N GLU A 199 6.54 1.39 -11.98
CA GLU A 199 7.67 0.97 -11.16
C GLU A 199 7.47 -0.48 -10.78
N PHE A 200 8.56 -1.23 -10.57
CA PHE A 200 8.45 -2.61 -10.13
C PHE A 200 9.54 -2.99 -9.14
N THR A 201 9.22 -3.95 -8.31
CA THR A 201 10.17 -4.67 -7.46
C THR A 201 9.96 -6.17 -7.63
N VAL A 202 11.05 -6.93 -7.56
CA VAL A 202 11.00 -8.39 -7.65
C VAL A 202 11.65 -8.96 -6.42
N GLN A 203 10.98 -9.92 -5.81
CA GLN A 203 11.54 -10.72 -4.74
C GLN A 203 11.60 -12.18 -5.18
N LEU A 204 12.82 -12.66 -5.34
CA LEU A 204 13.14 -14.05 -5.52
C LEU A 204 13.66 -14.58 -4.19
N SER A 205 13.04 -15.61 -3.65
CA SER A 205 13.48 -16.35 -2.48
C SER A 205 13.63 -17.83 -2.86
N GLU A 206 13.93 -18.68 -1.91
CA GLU A 206 13.92 -20.13 -2.12
C GLU A 206 12.50 -20.69 -2.34
N ALA A 207 11.47 -19.86 -2.17
CA ALA A 207 10.09 -20.23 -2.43
C ALA A 207 9.85 -20.59 -3.91
N VAL A 208 8.89 -21.47 -4.15
CA VAL A 208 8.48 -21.94 -5.49
C VAL A 208 7.92 -20.82 -6.35
N LEU A 209 7.40 -19.77 -5.73
CA LEU A 209 6.84 -18.61 -6.41
C LEU A 209 7.75 -17.39 -6.30
N ALA A 210 7.96 -16.71 -7.43
CA ALA A 210 8.49 -15.36 -7.50
C ALA A 210 7.36 -14.36 -7.15
N ARG A 211 7.71 -13.29 -6.43
CA ARG A 211 6.80 -12.19 -6.14
C ARG A 211 7.24 -10.95 -6.91
N ILE A 212 6.36 -10.45 -7.74
CA ILE A 212 6.58 -9.26 -8.55
C ILE A 212 5.52 -8.22 -8.13
N HIS A 213 5.96 -7.03 -7.77
CA HIS A 213 5.08 -5.94 -7.40
C HIS A 213 5.26 -4.80 -8.40
N PHE A 214 4.20 -4.46 -9.15
CA PHE A 214 4.15 -3.30 -10.02
C PHE A 214 3.28 -2.21 -9.40
N VAL A 215 3.67 -0.97 -9.62
CA VAL A 215 2.86 0.22 -9.36
C VAL A 215 2.67 0.93 -10.70
N ILE A 216 1.42 0.98 -11.17
CA ILE A 216 1.02 1.55 -12.45
C ILE A 216 0.43 2.95 -12.20
N ARG A 217 0.90 3.96 -12.96
CA ARG A 217 0.48 5.35 -12.83
C ARG A 217 0.10 5.94 -14.18
#